data_f43e2b249a9092f01f9e120abf663fb4
#
_entry.id   f43e2b249a9092f01f9e120abf663fb4
#
_cell.length_a   1.000
_cell.length_b   1.000
_cell.length_c   1.000
_cell.angle_alpha   90.00
_cell.angle_beta   90.00
_cell.angle_gamma   90.00
#
_symmetry.space_group_name_H-M   'P 1'
#
loop_
_entity.id
_entity.type
_entity.pdbx_description
1 polymer ?
#
loop_
_entity_poly.entity_id
_entity_poly.type
_entity_poly.pdbx_seq_one_letter_code
_entity_poly.pdbx_strand_id
1 'polypeptide(L)'
;TFDEAIENIDIGGPTMLRAAAKNAQDVVVVIDPADYGRVLDELEATGDISLKTKRYLQYKVFEHTAQYDCMIQQYLRSQLDDAPEFPQNLTVTFEKVQEMRYGENPHQKAAFYRDLGDVAGTLPAAKQLHGKELSYNNINDTNGALELLREFDTTAVIAVKHGNPCGVGVADTVSEAYKLAYEADPVSVFGGIVVTNGTVDAATAEQMSKIFLEIIVAPKFTDEALAILTKKKNLRLLELDTTIRAYPKGERVMRKVAGGLLVQEIDDKLLPEDGDLKVVTKAQPTEKQMEDLMLAWKIVKHAK
;
A
#
# COMPACT_ATOMS: atom_id res chain seq x y z
N THR A 1 19.78 19.35 -4.25
CA THR A 1 21.12 18.97 -3.73
C THR A 1 21.07 18.75 -2.22
N PHE A 2 22.11 18.11 -1.65
CA PHE A 2 22.23 17.94 -0.20
C PHE A 2 22.27 19.31 0.52
N ASP A 3 23.07 20.24 0.02
CA ASP A 3 23.23 21.58 0.62
C ASP A 3 21.91 22.36 0.61
N GLU A 4 21.12 22.26 -0.46
CA GLU A 4 19.78 22.86 -0.51
C GLU A 4 18.83 22.23 0.52
N ALA A 5 18.90 20.91 0.71
CA ALA A 5 18.09 20.24 1.72
C ALA A 5 18.44 20.70 3.13
N ILE A 6 19.74 20.84 3.43
CA ILE A 6 20.21 21.36 4.73
C ILE A 6 19.76 22.79 4.95
N GLU A 7 19.90 23.68 3.94
CA GLU A 7 19.48 25.08 4.04
C GLU A 7 17.97 25.24 4.27
N ASN A 8 17.17 24.31 3.74
CA ASN A 8 15.71 24.35 3.89
C ASN A 8 15.20 23.67 5.18
N ILE A 9 16.05 23.13 6.06
CA ILE A 9 15.59 22.63 7.36
C ILE A 9 15.15 23.83 8.21
N ASP A 10 13.86 23.85 8.53
CA ASP A 10 13.28 24.87 9.40
C ASP A 10 13.64 24.61 10.87
N ILE A 11 14.37 25.56 11.47
CA ILE A 11 14.74 25.52 12.89
C ILE A 11 13.82 26.42 13.71
N GLY A 12 13.58 27.62 13.23
CA GLY A 12 12.86 28.66 13.98
C GLY A 12 11.39 28.34 14.19
N GLY A 13 10.70 27.93 13.12
CA GLY A 13 9.30 27.55 13.17
C GLY A 13 9.01 26.44 14.16
N PRO A 14 9.64 25.25 14.05
CA PRO A 14 9.48 24.18 15.03
C PRO A 14 9.83 24.60 16.47
N THR A 15 10.86 25.42 16.66
CA THR A 15 11.22 25.90 17.99
C THR A 15 10.12 26.77 18.61
N MET A 16 9.57 27.72 17.86
CA MET A 16 8.47 28.57 18.32
C MET A 16 7.19 27.76 18.59
N LEU A 17 6.84 26.84 17.68
CA LEU A 17 5.67 25.96 17.85
C LEU A 17 5.78 25.14 19.13
N ARG A 18 6.94 24.52 19.39
CA ARG A 18 7.19 23.70 20.58
C ARG A 18 7.13 24.54 21.87
N ALA A 19 7.68 25.76 21.84
CA ALA A 19 7.64 26.68 22.98
C ALA A 19 6.18 27.10 23.29
N ALA A 20 5.41 27.48 22.27
CA ALA A 20 4.00 27.85 22.39
C ALA A 20 3.17 26.68 22.90
N ALA A 21 3.34 25.48 22.32
CA ALA A 21 2.62 24.27 22.72
C ALA A 21 2.96 23.86 24.17
N LYS A 22 4.20 24.04 24.62
CA LYS A 22 4.58 23.80 26.02
C LYS A 22 3.79 24.70 26.97
N ASN A 23 3.44 25.92 26.56
CA ASN A 23 2.63 26.88 27.31
C ASN A 23 1.14 26.88 26.87
N ALA A 24 0.60 25.73 26.51
CA ALA A 24 -0.78 25.61 25.97
C ALA A 24 -1.87 26.06 26.97
N GLN A 25 -1.56 26.24 28.24
CA GLN A 25 -2.51 26.81 29.19
C GLN A 25 -2.88 28.26 28.82
N ASP A 26 -1.88 29.05 28.39
CA ASP A 26 -2.02 30.48 28.12
C ASP A 26 -1.94 30.81 26.64
N VAL A 27 -1.38 29.92 25.82
CA VAL A 27 -1.16 30.13 24.39
C VAL A 27 -1.93 29.12 23.56
N VAL A 28 -2.69 29.62 22.58
CA VAL A 28 -3.32 28.80 21.53
C VAL A 28 -2.40 28.81 20.31
N VAL A 29 -1.95 27.63 19.88
CA VAL A 29 -1.11 27.47 18.70
C VAL A 29 -1.81 26.58 17.68
N VAL A 30 -2.00 27.06 16.47
CA VAL A 30 -2.67 26.36 15.37
C VAL A 30 -1.67 26.11 14.25
N ILE A 31 -1.43 24.86 13.93
CA ILE A 31 -0.50 24.44 12.86
C ILE A 31 -1.24 23.95 11.60
N ASP A 32 -2.52 23.69 11.71
CA ASP A 32 -3.35 23.14 10.64
C ASP A 32 -4.51 24.09 10.36
N PRO A 33 -4.62 24.67 9.14
CA PRO A 33 -5.74 25.54 8.78
C PRO A 33 -7.13 24.91 8.97
N ALA A 34 -7.22 23.56 8.94
CA ALA A 34 -8.48 22.87 9.20
C ALA A 34 -9.03 23.08 10.63
N ASP A 35 -8.18 23.50 11.58
CA ASP A 35 -8.59 23.81 12.95
C ASP A 35 -9.03 25.26 13.16
N TYR A 36 -8.91 26.14 12.16
CA TYR A 36 -9.32 27.54 12.30
C TYR A 36 -10.80 27.68 12.65
N GLY A 37 -11.68 26.91 12.00
CA GLY A 37 -13.12 26.93 12.30
C GLY A 37 -13.41 26.62 13.75
N ARG A 38 -12.83 25.56 14.30
CA ARG A 38 -12.98 25.18 15.71
C ARG A 38 -12.57 26.31 16.66
N VAL A 39 -11.45 26.97 16.38
CA VAL A 39 -10.94 28.07 17.21
C VAL A 39 -11.87 29.28 17.13
N LEU A 40 -12.32 29.65 15.93
CA LEU A 40 -13.23 30.76 15.72
C LEU A 40 -14.59 30.54 16.41
N ASP A 41 -15.17 29.35 16.24
CA ASP A 41 -16.45 28.99 16.85
C ASP A 41 -16.41 29.11 18.39
N GLU A 42 -15.33 28.63 19.03
CA GLU A 42 -15.17 28.76 20.49
C GLU A 42 -14.99 30.24 20.92
N LEU A 43 -14.16 31.00 20.18
CA LEU A 43 -13.96 32.44 20.47
C LEU A 43 -15.25 33.25 20.33
N GLU A 44 -16.05 33.01 19.30
CA GLU A 44 -17.33 33.68 19.09
C GLU A 44 -18.35 33.30 20.18
N ALA A 45 -18.36 32.03 20.60
CA ALA A 45 -19.32 31.54 21.57
C ALA A 45 -19.01 31.98 23.02
N THR A 46 -17.73 32.05 23.40
CA THR A 46 -17.31 32.20 24.80
C THR A 46 -16.31 33.29 25.08
N GLY A 47 -15.70 33.86 24.05
CA GLY A 47 -14.60 34.82 24.13
C GLY A 47 -13.24 34.25 24.52
N ASP A 48 -13.13 32.92 24.70
CA ASP A 48 -11.87 32.21 25.01
C ASP A 48 -11.89 30.81 24.39
N ILE A 49 -10.76 30.15 24.40
CA ILE A 49 -10.59 28.77 23.92
C ILE A 49 -10.55 27.82 25.11
N SER A 50 -11.37 26.77 25.05
CA SER A 50 -11.43 25.76 26.10
C SER A 50 -10.09 25.03 26.28
N LEU A 51 -9.79 24.64 27.53
CA LEU A 51 -8.59 23.86 27.83
C LEU A 51 -8.54 22.53 27.04
N LYS A 52 -9.69 21.96 26.71
CA LYS A 52 -9.81 20.77 25.87
C LYS A 52 -9.24 21.04 24.46
N THR A 53 -9.62 22.13 23.83
CA THR A 53 -9.13 22.53 22.51
C THR A 53 -7.67 22.96 22.57
N LYS A 54 -7.23 23.71 23.59
CA LYS A 54 -5.81 24.04 23.79
C LYS A 54 -4.93 22.78 23.86
N ARG A 55 -5.35 21.73 24.60
CA ARG A 55 -4.62 20.45 24.72
C ARG A 55 -4.63 19.65 23.40
N TYR A 56 -5.72 19.69 22.66
CA TYR A 56 -5.79 19.06 21.35
C TYR A 56 -4.80 19.73 20.36
N LEU A 57 -4.78 21.04 20.32
CA LEU A 57 -3.84 21.80 19.46
C LEU A 57 -2.38 21.59 19.90
N GLN A 58 -2.13 21.54 21.22
CA GLN A 58 -0.81 21.18 21.78
C GLN A 58 -0.34 19.80 21.26
N TYR A 59 -1.21 18.79 21.29
CA TYR A 59 -0.91 17.46 20.77
C TYR A 59 -0.54 17.53 19.29
N LYS A 60 -1.32 18.23 18.47
CA LYS A 60 -1.06 18.37 17.02
C LYS A 60 0.31 19.01 16.72
N VAL A 61 0.75 19.96 17.52
CA VAL A 61 2.09 20.56 17.35
C VAL A 61 3.17 19.50 17.52
N PHE A 62 3.12 18.70 18.58
CA PHE A 62 4.14 17.68 18.82
C PHE A 62 4.06 16.52 17.83
N GLU A 63 2.86 16.17 17.35
CA GLU A 63 2.69 15.23 16.24
C GLU A 63 3.39 15.74 14.97
N HIS A 64 3.15 17.00 14.59
CA HIS A 64 3.75 17.64 13.42
C HIS A 64 5.28 17.72 13.53
N THR A 65 5.82 18.21 14.64
CA THR A 65 7.27 18.35 14.80
C THR A 65 7.97 17.00 14.90
N ALA A 66 7.35 15.98 15.51
CA ALA A 66 7.89 14.62 15.54
C ALA A 66 7.95 14.00 14.13
N GLN A 67 6.90 14.20 13.31
CA GLN A 67 6.88 13.77 11.91
C GLN A 67 7.98 14.47 11.11
N TYR A 68 8.12 15.79 11.27
CA TYR A 68 9.13 16.58 10.60
C TYR A 68 10.55 16.13 10.94
N ASP A 69 10.87 15.95 12.21
CA ASP A 69 12.18 15.45 12.66
C ASP A 69 12.44 14.02 12.16
N CYS A 70 11.41 13.17 12.11
CA CYS A 70 11.53 11.83 11.55
C CYS A 70 11.92 11.87 10.06
N MET A 71 11.28 12.73 9.26
CA MET A 71 11.61 12.90 7.84
C MET A 71 13.04 13.40 7.64
N ILE A 72 13.48 14.39 8.43
CA ILE A 72 14.86 14.90 8.39
C ILE A 72 15.84 13.78 8.72
N GLN A 73 15.58 13.04 9.80
CA GLN A 73 16.45 11.94 10.24
C GLN A 73 16.58 10.86 9.16
N GLN A 74 15.48 10.46 8.54
CA GLN A 74 15.48 9.47 7.47
C GLN A 74 16.24 9.97 6.24
N TYR A 75 16.02 11.23 5.84
CA TYR A 75 16.76 11.84 4.73
C TYR A 75 18.25 11.89 5.00
N LEU A 76 18.67 12.44 6.13
CA LEU A 76 20.10 12.54 6.49
C LEU A 76 20.76 11.15 6.55
N ARG A 77 20.07 10.16 7.12
CA ARG A 77 20.57 8.79 7.15
C ARG A 77 20.74 8.22 5.72
N SER A 78 19.86 8.51 4.80
CA SER A 78 19.95 8.04 3.41
C SER A 78 21.12 8.65 2.63
N GLN A 79 21.75 9.70 3.16
CA GLN A 79 22.92 10.37 2.56
C GLN A 79 24.25 9.87 3.12
N LEU A 80 24.23 8.97 4.12
CA LEU A 80 25.43 8.38 4.69
C LEU A 80 25.84 7.13 3.91
N ASP A 81 27.11 7.04 3.50
CA ASP A 81 27.65 5.88 2.78
C ASP A 81 27.74 4.62 3.67
N ASP A 82 27.92 4.82 4.97
CA ASP A 82 28.13 3.78 5.99
C ASP A 82 26.96 3.67 6.99
N ALA A 83 25.79 4.16 6.62
CA ALA A 83 24.62 4.06 7.48
C ALA A 83 24.32 2.59 7.83
N PRO A 84 24.14 2.25 9.12
CA PRO A 84 23.82 0.88 9.50
C PRO A 84 22.48 0.46 8.87
N GLU A 85 22.43 -0.75 8.34
CA GLU A 85 21.22 -1.33 7.75
C GLU A 85 20.03 -1.25 8.72
N PHE A 86 20.26 -1.63 10.00
CA PHE A 86 19.30 -1.51 11.08
C PHE A 86 19.82 -0.53 12.12
N PRO A 87 19.25 0.68 12.25
CA PRO A 87 19.73 1.69 13.19
C PRO A 87 19.43 1.30 14.64
N GLN A 88 20.23 1.85 15.59
CA GLN A 88 20.02 1.63 17.01
C GLN A 88 18.60 2.04 17.47
N ASN A 89 18.08 3.14 16.93
CA ASN A 89 16.72 3.59 17.17
C ASN A 89 15.99 3.69 15.83
N LEU A 90 14.93 2.90 15.66
CA LEU A 90 14.10 2.94 14.48
C LEU A 90 12.98 3.97 14.68
N THR A 91 12.98 5.00 13.86
CA THR A 91 11.91 6.01 13.80
C THR A 91 11.21 5.89 12.46
N VAL A 92 9.89 5.69 12.50
CA VAL A 92 9.04 5.63 11.31
C VAL A 92 7.82 6.51 11.50
N THR A 93 7.33 7.08 10.42
CA THR A 93 6.12 7.90 10.44
C THR A 93 5.27 7.59 9.21
N PHE A 94 3.96 7.57 9.40
CA PHE A 94 2.98 7.29 8.37
C PHE A 94 1.86 8.32 8.44
N GLU A 95 1.24 8.60 7.31
CA GLU A 95 0.08 9.47 7.21
C GLU A 95 -1.21 8.64 7.11
N LYS A 96 -2.23 8.98 7.92
CA LYS A 96 -3.51 8.30 7.86
C LYS A 96 -4.25 8.62 6.57
N VAL A 97 -4.57 7.57 5.79
CA VAL A 97 -5.34 7.67 4.55
C VAL A 97 -6.83 7.50 4.84
N GLN A 98 -7.18 6.50 5.67
CA GLN A 98 -8.57 6.14 5.88
C GLN A 98 -8.78 5.59 7.30
N GLU A 99 -9.83 6.00 7.97
CA GLU A 99 -10.35 5.32 9.14
C GLU A 99 -11.29 4.21 8.69
N MET A 100 -11.05 2.98 9.16
CA MET A 100 -11.78 1.82 8.69
C MET A 100 -12.95 1.49 9.58
N ARG A 101 -14.00 0.97 8.99
CA ARG A 101 -15.19 0.54 9.73
C ARG A 101 -14.85 -0.46 10.83
N TYR A 102 -13.94 -1.40 10.55
CA TYR A 102 -13.37 -2.38 11.49
C TYR A 102 -12.11 -3.01 10.86
N GLY A 103 -11.32 -3.72 11.67
CA GLY A 103 -10.12 -4.42 11.24
C GLY A 103 -10.42 -5.78 10.60
N GLU A 104 -9.58 -6.76 10.86
CA GLU A 104 -9.79 -8.14 10.40
C GLU A 104 -11.12 -8.70 10.91
N ASN A 105 -11.46 -8.40 12.17
CA ASN A 105 -12.70 -8.82 12.81
C ASN A 105 -13.59 -7.61 13.20
N PRO A 106 -14.92 -7.77 13.23
CA PRO A 106 -15.86 -6.63 13.42
C PRO A 106 -15.68 -5.84 14.72
N HIS A 107 -15.09 -6.41 15.76
CA HIS A 107 -14.86 -5.74 17.05
C HIS A 107 -13.55 -4.95 17.10
N GLN A 108 -12.69 -5.09 16.11
CA GLN A 108 -11.38 -4.44 16.06
C GLN A 108 -11.49 -3.09 15.34
N LYS A 109 -11.02 -2.02 15.99
CA LYS A 109 -10.84 -0.72 15.31
C LYS A 109 -9.60 -0.77 14.42
N ALA A 110 -9.64 -0.11 13.28
CA ALA A 110 -8.54 -0.07 12.34
C ALA A 110 -8.48 1.25 11.56
N ALA A 111 -7.30 1.54 11.03
CA ALA A 111 -7.07 2.62 10.07
C ALA A 111 -6.00 2.19 9.08
N PHE A 112 -6.04 2.78 7.90
CA PHE A 112 -5.02 2.60 6.87
C PHE A 112 -4.13 3.83 6.82
N TYR A 113 -2.83 3.60 6.77
CA TYR A 113 -1.79 4.62 6.70
C TYR A 113 -0.95 4.41 5.45
N ARG A 114 -0.33 5.48 4.96
CA ARG A 114 0.65 5.43 3.87
C ARG A 114 2.01 5.95 4.33
N ASP A 115 3.04 5.54 3.64
CA ASP A 115 4.36 6.16 3.74
C ASP A 115 4.32 7.60 3.23
N LEU A 116 5.22 8.44 3.75
CA LEU A 116 5.35 9.84 3.31
C LEU A 116 6.22 9.99 2.05
N GLY A 117 6.95 8.94 1.68
CA GLY A 117 7.81 8.92 0.49
C GLY A 117 7.05 8.61 -0.79
N ASP A 118 7.79 8.12 -1.78
CA ASP A 118 7.21 7.66 -3.04
C ASP A 118 6.44 6.35 -2.82
N VAL A 119 5.16 6.38 -3.13
CA VAL A 119 4.25 5.23 -3.04
C VAL A 119 3.76 4.75 -4.41
N ALA A 120 4.43 5.20 -5.51
CA ALA A 120 4.08 4.78 -6.86
C ALA A 120 4.06 3.25 -7.00
N GLY A 121 3.08 2.72 -7.71
CA GLY A 121 2.91 1.27 -7.89
C GLY A 121 2.50 0.51 -6.62
N THR A 122 2.13 1.20 -5.54
CA THR A 122 1.63 0.59 -4.30
C THR A 122 0.15 0.94 -4.06
N LEU A 123 -0.52 0.15 -3.25
CA LEU A 123 -1.96 0.33 -3.00
C LEU A 123 -2.36 1.73 -2.49
N PRO A 124 -1.58 2.42 -1.64
CA PRO A 124 -1.86 3.81 -1.26
C PRO A 124 -1.93 4.81 -2.43
N ALA A 125 -1.30 4.52 -3.56
CA ALA A 125 -1.36 5.35 -4.77
C ALA A 125 -2.57 5.03 -5.66
N ALA A 126 -3.33 3.98 -5.36
CA ALA A 126 -4.45 3.55 -6.20
C ALA A 126 -5.58 4.58 -6.20
N LYS A 127 -6.11 4.88 -7.38
CA LYS A 127 -7.31 5.69 -7.56
C LYS A 127 -8.54 4.79 -7.62
N GLN A 128 -9.42 4.91 -6.65
CA GLN A 128 -10.68 4.19 -6.69
C GLN A 128 -11.66 4.87 -7.66
N LEU A 129 -12.05 4.15 -8.72
CA LEU A 129 -12.95 4.63 -9.76
C LEU A 129 -14.42 4.30 -9.46
N HIS A 130 -14.67 3.21 -8.72
CA HIS A 130 -16.02 2.72 -8.45
C HIS A 130 -16.08 1.89 -7.16
N GLY A 131 -17.30 1.77 -6.60
CA GLY A 131 -17.59 0.90 -5.46
C GLY A 131 -17.50 1.60 -4.11
N LYS A 132 -17.68 0.80 -3.04
CA LYS A 132 -17.59 1.26 -1.65
C LYS A 132 -16.13 1.38 -1.21
N GLU A 133 -15.88 2.07 -0.12
CA GLU A 133 -14.59 2.11 0.56
C GLU A 133 -14.00 0.71 0.76
N LEU A 134 -12.67 0.64 0.74
CA LEU A 134 -11.94 -0.60 1.00
C LEU A 134 -12.04 -0.98 2.48
N SER A 135 -12.23 -2.25 2.76
CA SER A 135 -12.11 -2.80 4.12
C SER A 135 -10.66 -3.20 4.42
N TYR A 136 -10.36 -3.48 5.69
CA TYR A 136 -9.08 -4.01 6.13
C TYR A 136 -8.67 -5.25 5.32
N ASN A 137 -9.56 -6.24 5.20
CA ASN A 137 -9.28 -7.45 4.43
C ASN A 137 -9.12 -7.16 2.94
N ASN A 138 -9.87 -6.21 2.38
CA ASN A 138 -9.69 -5.80 0.99
C ASN A 138 -8.27 -5.27 0.74
N ILE A 139 -7.76 -4.41 1.62
CA ILE A 139 -6.40 -3.87 1.50
C ILE A 139 -5.36 -4.97 1.64
N ASN A 140 -5.48 -5.82 2.66
CA ASN A 140 -4.53 -6.90 2.92
C ASN A 140 -4.48 -7.89 1.75
N ASP A 141 -5.62 -8.35 1.27
CA ASP A 141 -5.71 -9.33 0.17
C ASP A 141 -5.25 -8.72 -1.16
N THR A 142 -5.61 -7.45 -1.43
CA THR A 142 -5.15 -6.74 -2.63
C THR A 142 -3.63 -6.55 -2.61
N ASN A 143 -3.04 -6.21 -1.47
CA ASN A 143 -1.59 -6.07 -1.34
C ASN A 143 -0.88 -7.40 -1.68
N GLY A 144 -1.33 -8.53 -1.13
CA GLY A 144 -0.77 -9.83 -1.45
C GLY A 144 -0.89 -10.20 -2.94
N ALA A 145 -2.00 -9.80 -3.59
CA ALA A 145 -2.17 -9.99 -5.02
C ALA A 145 -1.18 -9.12 -5.85
N LEU A 146 -0.95 -7.88 -5.43
CA LEU A 146 0.01 -6.97 -6.08
C LEU A 146 1.46 -7.45 -5.88
N GLU A 147 1.80 -7.98 -4.71
CA GLU A 147 3.12 -8.56 -4.45
C GLU A 147 3.42 -9.72 -5.42
N LEU A 148 2.47 -10.64 -5.60
CA LEU A 148 2.62 -11.71 -6.59
C LEU A 148 2.68 -11.18 -8.03
N LEU A 149 1.88 -10.17 -8.38
CA LEU A 149 1.88 -9.60 -9.73
C LEU A 149 3.25 -9.01 -10.13
N ARG A 150 4.02 -8.50 -9.15
CA ARG A 150 5.38 -7.95 -9.37
C ARG A 150 6.39 -8.98 -9.90
N GLU A 151 6.12 -10.28 -9.71
CA GLU A 151 6.98 -11.36 -10.24
C GLU A 151 6.90 -11.50 -11.77
N PHE A 152 5.93 -10.83 -12.43
CA PHE A 152 5.66 -11.00 -13.86
C PHE A 152 6.02 -9.74 -14.67
N ASP A 153 6.84 -9.93 -15.70
CA ASP A 153 7.20 -8.93 -16.71
C ASP A 153 6.36 -9.06 -18.00
N THR A 154 5.60 -10.13 -18.09
CA THR A 154 4.64 -10.42 -19.15
C THR A 154 3.21 -10.14 -18.69
N THR A 155 2.25 -10.08 -19.59
CA THR A 155 0.84 -9.89 -19.24
C THR A 155 0.37 -11.00 -18.31
N ALA A 156 -0.05 -10.63 -17.10
CA ALA A 156 -0.49 -11.56 -16.07
C ALA A 156 -1.78 -11.09 -15.40
N VAL A 157 -2.57 -12.06 -14.96
CA VAL A 157 -3.75 -11.86 -14.13
C VAL A 157 -3.65 -12.77 -12.91
N ILE A 158 -3.79 -12.18 -11.73
CA ILE A 158 -3.77 -12.88 -10.44
C ILE A 158 -5.15 -12.78 -9.81
N ALA A 159 -5.73 -13.91 -9.45
CA ALA A 159 -6.93 -14.00 -8.63
C ALA A 159 -6.54 -14.45 -7.21
N VAL A 160 -6.98 -13.69 -6.21
CA VAL A 160 -6.66 -13.94 -4.79
C VAL A 160 -7.94 -14.01 -3.98
N LYS A 161 -7.95 -14.90 -3.00
CA LYS A 161 -8.99 -14.99 -1.99
C LYS A 161 -8.40 -15.32 -0.63
N HIS A 162 -8.80 -14.54 0.40
CA HIS A 162 -8.30 -14.69 1.77
C HIS A 162 -6.77 -14.70 1.86
N GLY A 163 -6.12 -13.77 1.14
CA GLY A 163 -4.68 -13.57 1.14
C GLY A 163 -3.88 -14.65 0.40
N ASN A 164 -4.52 -15.58 -0.31
CA ASN A 164 -3.84 -16.63 -1.09
C ASN A 164 -4.22 -16.57 -2.57
N PRO A 165 -3.28 -16.81 -3.49
CA PRO A 165 -3.59 -16.96 -4.90
C PRO A 165 -4.44 -18.20 -5.13
N CYS A 166 -5.57 -18.03 -5.80
CA CYS A 166 -6.45 -19.13 -6.23
C CYS A 166 -6.46 -19.32 -7.76
N GLY A 167 -5.87 -18.40 -8.50
CA GLY A 167 -5.68 -18.51 -9.93
C GLY A 167 -4.64 -17.52 -10.44
N VAL A 168 -3.76 -18.01 -11.29
CA VAL A 168 -2.74 -17.20 -11.98
C VAL A 168 -2.78 -17.55 -13.46
N GLY A 169 -2.90 -16.54 -14.31
CA GLY A 169 -2.85 -16.70 -15.75
C GLY A 169 -1.84 -15.76 -16.38
N VAL A 170 -1.05 -16.30 -17.30
CA VAL A 170 -0.08 -15.56 -18.12
C VAL A 170 -0.38 -15.83 -19.58
N ALA A 171 -0.58 -14.79 -20.37
CA ALA A 171 -0.91 -14.90 -21.80
C ALA A 171 -0.58 -13.59 -22.53
N ASP A 172 -0.80 -13.55 -23.84
CA ASP A 172 -0.53 -12.37 -24.64
C ASP A 172 -1.54 -11.23 -24.39
N THR A 173 -2.75 -11.58 -23.97
CA THR A 173 -3.82 -10.62 -23.66
C THR A 173 -4.35 -10.79 -22.24
N VAL A 174 -4.85 -9.69 -21.64
CA VAL A 174 -5.47 -9.73 -20.30
C VAL A 174 -6.70 -10.64 -20.30
N SER A 175 -7.46 -10.68 -21.40
CA SER A 175 -8.64 -11.51 -21.56
C SER A 175 -8.33 -13.01 -21.49
N GLU A 176 -7.27 -13.44 -22.15
CA GLU A 176 -6.79 -14.84 -22.11
C GLU A 176 -6.15 -15.16 -20.75
N ALA A 177 -5.33 -14.26 -20.22
CA ALA A 177 -4.73 -14.42 -18.90
C ALA A 177 -5.81 -14.54 -17.81
N TYR A 178 -6.88 -13.73 -17.87
CA TYR A 178 -8.01 -13.85 -16.94
C TYR A 178 -8.73 -15.19 -17.08
N LYS A 179 -8.94 -15.67 -18.31
CA LYS A 179 -9.55 -16.97 -18.55
C LYS A 179 -8.75 -18.09 -17.89
N LEU A 180 -7.42 -18.09 -18.07
CA LEU A 180 -6.54 -19.09 -17.45
C LEU A 180 -6.57 -19.00 -15.91
N ALA A 181 -6.51 -17.81 -15.36
CA ALA A 181 -6.62 -17.59 -13.91
C ALA A 181 -7.96 -18.06 -13.35
N TYR A 182 -9.05 -17.82 -14.06
CA TYR A 182 -10.39 -18.27 -13.67
C TYR A 182 -10.54 -19.77 -13.74
N GLU A 183 -10.04 -20.41 -14.83
CA GLU A 183 -10.15 -21.87 -15.05
C GLU A 183 -9.30 -22.67 -14.05
N ALA A 184 -8.29 -22.07 -13.40
CA ALA A 184 -7.49 -22.71 -12.37
C ALA A 184 -8.33 -23.14 -11.16
N ASP A 185 -9.23 -22.29 -10.67
CA ASP A 185 -10.20 -22.61 -9.62
C ASP A 185 -11.43 -21.69 -9.69
N PRO A 186 -12.42 -22.01 -10.54
CA PRO A 186 -13.60 -21.18 -10.72
C PRO A 186 -14.46 -21.00 -9.47
N VAL A 187 -14.31 -21.90 -8.49
CA VAL A 187 -15.07 -21.85 -7.24
C VAL A 187 -14.45 -20.81 -6.29
N SER A 188 -13.14 -20.85 -6.14
CA SER A 188 -12.43 -19.94 -5.22
C SER A 188 -12.36 -18.50 -5.74
N VAL A 189 -12.32 -18.27 -7.05
CA VAL A 189 -12.32 -16.93 -7.65
C VAL A 189 -13.61 -16.15 -7.34
N PHE A 190 -14.73 -16.84 -7.10
CA PHE A 190 -15.98 -16.18 -6.72
C PHE A 190 -15.84 -15.40 -5.40
N GLY A 191 -16.10 -14.10 -5.44
CA GLY A 191 -15.93 -13.18 -4.31
C GLY A 191 -14.47 -12.84 -4.01
N GLY A 192 -13.58 -13.13 -4.96
CA GLY A 192 -12.14 -12.82 -4.85
C GLY A 192 -11.79 -11.43 -5.39
N ILE A 193 -10.50 -11.18 -5.38
CA ILE A 193 -9.83 -9.97 -5.89
C ILE A 193 -9.04 -10.37 -7.13
N VAL A 194 -9.11 -9.57 -8.17
CA VAL A 194 -8.36 -9.77 -9.42
C VAL A 194 -7.45 -8.57 -9.66
N VAL A 195 -6.17 -8.83 -9.90
CA VAL A 195 -5.19 -7.81 -10.28
C VAL A 195 -4.54 -8.18 -11.61
N THR A 196 -4.20 -7.17 -12.42
CA THR A 196 -3.50 -7.37 -13.70
C THR A 196 -2.52 -6.23 -13.97
N ASN A 197 -1.47 -6.51 -14.72
CA ASN A 197 -0.51 -5.51 -15.22
C ASN A 197 -0.82 -5.01 -16.64
N GLY A 198 -1.99 -5.37 -17.19
CA GLY A 198 -2.46 -4.91 -18.50
C GLY A 198 -3.79 -4.15 -18.41
N THR A 199 -4.14 -3.48 -19.50
CA THR A 199 -5.40 -2.72 -19.60
C THR A 199 -6.60 -3.67 -19.64
N VAL A 200 -7.61 -3.42 -18.81
CA VAL A 200 -8.89 -4.13 -18.85
C VAL A 200 -9.77 -3.51 -19.94
N ASP A 201 -10.01 -4.26 -21.00
CA ASP A 201 -10.87 -3.91 -22.11
C ASP A 201 -12.30 -4.45 -21.96
N ALA A 202 -13.16 -4.19 -22.94
CA ALA A 202 -14.54 -4.66 -22.95
C ALA A 202 -14.64 -6.19 -22.88
N ALA A 203 -13.81 -6.91 -23.65
CA ALA A 203 -13.85 -8.38 -23.70
C ALA A 203 -13.48 -9.00 -22.35
N THR A 204 -12.46 -8.46 -21.70
CA THR A 204 -12.04 -8.85 -20.35
C THR A 204 -13.13 -8.51 -19.32
N ALA A 205 -13.71 -7.30 -19.41
CA ALA A 205 -14.77 -6.85 -18.52
C ALA A 205 -16.03 -7.72 -18.62
N GLU A 206 -16.41 -8.14 -19.82
CA GLU A 206 -17.53 -9.06 -20.04
C GLU A 206 -17.30 -10.40 -19.35
N GLN A 207 -16.08 -10.97 -19.40
CA GLN A 207 -15.75 -12.20 -18.69
C GLN A 207 -15.81 -11.99 -17.17
N MET A 208 -15.15 -10.96 -16.64
CA MET A 208 -15.13 -10.62 -15.21
C MET A 208 -16.54 -10.33 -14.67
N SER A 209 -17.43 -9.78 -15.50
CA SER A 209 -18.80 -9.47 -15.10
C SER A 209 -19.68 -10.68 -14.86
N LYS A 210 -19.32 -11.88 -15.33
CA LYS A 210 -20.13 -13.11 -15.20
C LYS A 210 -20.18 -13.65 -13.78
N ILE A 211 -19.18 -13.32 -12.96
CA ILE A 211 -19.14 -13.75 -11.56
C ILE A 211 -19.15 -12.54 -10.61
N PHE A 212 -19.32 -12.80 -9.34
CA PHE A 212 -19.11 -11.79 -8.30
C PHE A 212 -17.63 -11.69 -8.01
N LEU A 213 -17.07 -10.50 -8.17
CA LEU A 213 -15.74 -10.11 -7.72
C LEU A 213 -15.86 -8.94 -6.73
N GLU A 214 -14.99 -8.88 -5.75
CA GLU A 214 -14.97 -7.76 -4.80
C GLU A 214 -14.17 -6.57 -5.31
N ILE A 215 -13.00 -6.83 -5.93
CA ILE A 215 -12.07 -5.79 -6.40
C ILE A 215 -11.46 -6.23 -7.73
N ILE A 216 -11.27 -5.27 -8.62
CA ILE A 216 -10.41 -5.40 -9.79
C ILE A 216 -9.40 -4.25 -9.76
N VAL A 217 -8.11 -4.56 -9.89
CA VAL A 217 -7.01 -3.59 -9.99
C VAL A 217 -6.34 -3.73 -11.34
N ALA A 218 -6.16 -2.62 -12.03
CA ALA A 218 -5.50 -2.57 -13.33
C ALA A 218 -4.80 -1.22 -13.53
N PRO A 219 -3.79 -1.13 -14.41
CA PRO A 219 -3.16 0.14 -14.76
C PRO A 219 -4.13 1.06 -15.51
N LYS A 220 -5.11 0.48 -16.22
CA LYS A 220 -6.12 1.22 -16.96
C LYS A 220 -7.36 0.37 -17.23
N PHE A 221 -8.50 1.02 -17.31
CA PHE A 221 -9.76 0.48 -17.81
C PHE A 221 -10.19 1.27 -19.03
N THR A 222 -10.71 0.60 -20.09
CA THR A 222 -11.33 1.33 -21.19
C THR A 222 -12.72 1.84 -20.76
N ASP A 223 -13.25 2.85 -21.46
CA ASP A 223 -14.59 3.41 -21.14
C ASP A 223 -15.69 2.34 -21.27
N GLU A 224 -15.55 1.45 -22.24
CA GLU A 224 -16.47 0.32 -22.44
C GLU A 224 -16.38 -0.68 -21.27
N ALA A 225 -15.17 -0.98 -20.80
CA ALA A 225 -14.95 -1.83 -19.63
C ALA A 225 -15.60 -1.22 -18.37
N LEU A 226 -15.42 0.07 -18.15
CA LEU A 226 -16.05 0.79 -17.05
C LEU A 226 -17.57 0.74 -17.16
N ALA A 227 -18.14 0.96 -18.36
CA ALA A 227 -19.59 0.89 -18.60
C ALA A 227 -20.19 -0.50 -18.30
N ILE A 228 -19.40 -1.57 -18.45
CA ILE A 228 -19.80 -2.94 -18.10
C ILE A 228 -19.71 -3.18 -16.59
N LEU A 229 -18.55 -2.90 -16.00
CA LEU A 229 -18.23 -3.28 -14.64
C LEU A 229 -18.95 -2.44 -13.58
N THR A 230 -19.19 -1.15 -13.85
CA THR A 230 -19.89 -0.24 -12.92
C THR A 230 -21.38 -0.56 -12.73
N LYS A 231 -21.96 -1.42 -13.57
CA LYS A 231 -23.31 -1.97 -13.35
C LYS A 231 -23.39 -2.78 -12.04
N LYS A 232 -22.25 -3.29 -11.55
CA LYS A 232 -22.15 -4.02 -10.27
C LYS A 232 -21.80 -3.05 -9.13
N LYS A 233 -22.81 -2.53 -8.45
CA LYS A 233 -22.69 -1.48 -7.40
C LYS A 233 -21.65 -1.75 -6.30
N ASN A 234 -21.40 -3.01 -5.99
CA ASN A 234 -20.47 -3.38 -4.89
C ASN A 234 -19.06 -3.71 -5.37
N LEU A 235 -18.83 -3.83 -6.68
CA LEU A 235 -17.53 -4.08 -7.26
C LEU A 235 -16.67 -2.82 -7.11
N ARG A 236 -15.46 -2.96 -6.56
CA ARG A 236 -14.50 -1.89 -6.46
C ARG A 236 -13.54 -1.95 -7.64
N LEU A 237 -13.36 -0.83 -8.32
CA LEU A 237 -12.41 -0.69 -9.42
C LEU A 237 -11.29 0.26 -8.98
N LEU A 238 -10.07 -0.23 -9.00
CA LEU A 238 -8.88 0.52 -8.63
C LEU A 238 -7.97 0.68 -9.84
N GLU A 239 -7.69 1.93 -10.20
CA GLU A 239 -6.67 2.27 -11.18
C GLU A 239 -5.35 2.50 -10.47
N LEU A 240 -4.33 1.71 -10.81
CA LEU A 240 -3.01 1.72 -10.21
C LEU A 240 -1.98 1.32 -11.26
N ASP A 241 -0.88 2.04 -11.36
CA ASP A 241 0.22 1.61 -12.24
C ASP A 241 0.88 0.33 -11.71
N THR A 242 0.28 -0.79 -12.07
CA THR A 242 0.72 -2.14 -11.73
C THR A 242 1.88 -2.64 -12.62
N THR A 243 2.36 -1.80 -13.56
CA THR A 243 3.56 -2.09 -14.35
C THR A 243 4.84 -1.78 -13.57
N ILE A 244 4.75 -0.98 -12.51
CA ILE A 244 5.85 -0.71 -11.58
C ILE A 244 6.10 -1.96 -10.74
N ARG A 245 7.17 -2.70 -11.03
CA ARG A 245 7.55 -3.94 -10.35
C ARG A 245 8.47 -3.70 -9.15
N ALA A 246 9.28 -2.66 -9.22
CA ALA A 246 10.18 -2.32 -8.12
C ALA A 246 9.39 -1.89 -6.87
N TYR A 247 9.87 -2.33 -5.72
CA TYR A 247 9.40 -1.77 -4.45
C TYR A 247 9.96 -0.36 -4.24
N PRO A 248 9.27 0.49 -3.46
CA PRO A 248 9.83 1.75 -3.03
C PRO A 248 11.21 1.55 -2.38
N LYS A 249 12.14 2.49 -2.63
CA LYS A 249 13.50 2.37 -2.10
C LYS A 249 13.48 2.34 -0.56
N GLY A 250 14.12 1.33 0.01
CA GLY A 250 14.21 1.15 1.46
C GLY A 250 12.95 0.54 2.10
N GLU A 251 12.03 0.04 1.29
CA GLU A 251 10.85 -0.68 1.77
C GLU A 251 11.25 -1.89 2.61
N ARG A 252 10.52 -2.13 3.70
CA ARG A 252 10.78 -3.22 4.65
C ARG A 252 9.51 -3.87 5.13
N VAL A 253 9.58 -5.14 5.39
CA VAL A 253 8.51 -5.86 6.08
C VAL A 253 8.61 -5.64 7.58
N MET A 254 7.56 -5.07 8.17
CA MET A 254 7.45 -4.81 9.60
C MET A 254 6.35 -5.67 10.21
N ARG A 255 6.69 -6.46 11.20
CA ARG A 255 5.73 -7.29 11.92
C ARG A 255 5.73 -6.97 13.41
N LYS A 256 4.60 -6.44 13.89
CA LYS A 256 4.42 -6.18 15.30
C LYS A 256 4.35 -7.49 16.08
N VAL A 257 5.16 -7.57 17.15
CA VAL A 257 5.11 -8.63 18.16
C VAL A 257 4.85 -8.01 19.52
N ALA A 258 4.43 -8.82 20.48
CA ALA A 258 4.19 -8.30 21.84
C ALA A 258 5.48 -7.68 22.42
N GLY A 259 5.41 -6.39 22.75
CA GLY A 259 6.55 -5.64 23.30
C GLY A 259 7.65 -5.27 22.30
N GLY A 260 7.54 -5.62 21.00
CA GLY A 260 8.61 -5.36 20.03
C GLY A 260 8.14 -5.27 18.60
N LEU A 261 9.10 -5.16 17.69
CA LEU A 261 8.91 -5.11 16.24
C LEU A 261 9.98 -5.96 15.57
N LEU A 262 9.57 -6.84 14.67
CA LEU A 262 10.47 -7.50 13.72
C LEU A 262 10.52 -6.67 12.45
N VAL A 263 11.72 -6.43 11.94
CA VAL A 263 11.96 -5.70 10.70
C VAL A 263 12.92 -6.52 9.86
N GLN A 264 12.59 -6.70 8.59
CA GLN A 264 13.43 -7.39 7.63
C GLN A 264 13.32 -6.72 6.26
N GLU A 265 14.25 -7.02 5.38
CA GLU A 265 14.16 -6.67 3.97
C GLU A 265 12.98 -7.39 3.31
N ILE A 266 12.48 -6.81 2.22
CA ILE A 266 11.51 -7.49 1.37
C ILE A 266 12.19 -8.66 0.67
N ASP A 267 11.47 -9.76 0.54
CA ASP A 267 11.87 -10.89 -0.31
C ASP A 267 11.59 -10.56 -1.79
N ASP A 268 12.47 -9.76 -2.39
CA ASP A 268 12.37 -9.31 -3.79
C ASP A 268 13.14 -10.21 -4.77
N LYS A 269 13.84 -11.24 -4.27
CA LYS A 269 14.64 -12.16 -5.09
C LYS A 269 13.91 -13.49 -5.29
N LEU A 270 13.81 -13.92 -6.54
CA LEU A 270 13.25 -15.24 -6.87
C LEU A 270 14.28 -16.35 -6.68
N LEU A 271 15.54 -16.07 -7.02
CA LEU A 271 16.68 -16.98 -6.90
C LEU A 271 17.85 -16.24 -6.22
N PRO A 272 18.75 -16.96 -5.54
CA PRO A 272 20.01 -16.41 -5.04
C PRO A 272 20.83 -15.80 -6.19
N GLU A 273 21.71 -14.85 -5.90
CA GLU A 273 22.54 -14.17 -6.90
C GLU A 273 23.49 -15.11 -7.67
N ASP A 274 23.91 -16.20 -7.02
CA ASP A 274 24.75 -17.27 -7.57
C ASP A 274 23.92 -18.52 -7.95
N GLY A 275 22.60 -18.35 -8.08
CA GLY A 275 21.61 -19.40 -8.16
C GLY A 275 21.52 -20.09 -9.50
N ASP A 276 22.54 -20.86 -9.89
CA ASP A 276 22.40 -21.88 -10.93
C ASP A 276 21.43 -22.96 -10.49
N LEU A 277 20.31 -23.06 -11.20
CA LEU A 277 19.36 -24.17 -11.01
C LEU A 277 20.04 -25.50 -11.40
N LYS A 278 20.17 -26.43 -10.45
CA LYS A 278 20.69 -27.76 -10.68
C LYS A 278 19.57 -28.79 -10.74
N VAL A 279 19.47 -29.47 -11.86
CA VAL A 279 18.58 -30.64 -11.94
C VAL A 279 19.24 -31.81 -11.22
N VAL A 280 18.73 -32.16 -10.03
CA VAL A 280 19.29 -33.23 -9.18
C VAL A 280 18.61 -34.57 -9.40
N THR A 281 17.55 -34.62 -10.20
CA THR A 281 16.83 -35.86 -10.54
C THR A 281 17.44 -36.54 -11.75
N LYS A 282 17.20 -37.86 -11.89
CA LYS A 282 17.64 -38.64 -13.08
C LYS A 282 16.92 -38.16 -14.35
N ALA A 283 15.64 -37.86 -14.24
CA ALA A 283 14.86 -37.26 -15.34
C ALA A 283 15.22 -35.78 -15.47
N GLN A 284 15.49 -35.35 -16.69
CA GLN A 284 15.77 -33.96 -17.02
C GLN A 284 14.46 -33.31 -17.47
N PRO A 285 14.11 -32.10 -16.98
CA PRO A 285 12.95 -31.37 -17.46
C PRO A 285 13.18 -30.88 -18.88
N THR A 286 12.11 -30.83 -19.66
CA THR A 286 12.10 -30.12 -20.94
C THR A 286 12.10 -28.61 -20.71
N GLU A 287 12.39 -27.79 -21.73
CA GLU A 287 12.29 -26.33 -21.63
C GLU A 287 10.90 -25.89 -21.14
N LYS A 288 9.84 -26.44 -21.70
CA LYS A 288 8.46 -26.14 -21.26
C LYS A 288 8.22 -26.50 -19.79
N GLN A 289 8.75 -27.62 -19.33
CA GLN A 289 8.63 -27.99 -17.90
C GLN A 289 9.44 -27.05 -17.01
N MET A 290 10.59 -26.52 -17.48
CA MET A 290 11.33 -25.49 -16.73
C MET A 290 10.56 -24.19 -16.63
N GLU A 291 9.91 -23.74 -17.69
CA GLU A 291 9.01 -22.58 -17.66
C GLU A 291 7.86 -22.77 -16.65
N ASP A 292 7.21 -23.93 -16.67
CA ASP A 292 6.12 -24.26 -15.75
C ASP A 292 6.61 -24.34 -14.29
N LEU A 293 7.81 -24.89 -14.06
CA LEU A 293 8.44 -24.93 -12.73
C LEU A 293 8.76 -23.51 -12.22
N MET A 294 9.28 -22.64 -13.09
CA MET A 294 9.55 -21.24 -12.71
C MET A 294 8.27 -20.45 -12.42
N LEU A 295 7.23 -20.70 -13.20
CA LEU A 295 5.90 -20.14 -12.90
C LEU A 295 5.39 -20.60 -11.53
N ALA A 296 5.45 -21.90 -11.26
CA ALA A 296 5.04 -22.47 -9.97
C ALA A 296 5.89 -21.91 -8.82
N TRP A 297 7.20 -21.69 -9.04
CA TRP A 297 8.11 -21.13 -8.04
C TRP A 297 7.72 -19.68 -7.68
N LYS A 298 7.42 -18.85 -8.66
CA LYS A 298 6.88 -17.49 -8.45
C LYS A 298 5.61 -17.51 -7.62
N ILE A 299 4.69 -18.40 -7.92
CA ILE A 299 3.40 -18.48 -7.22
C ILE A 299 3.56 -18.96 -5.78
N VAL A 300 4.36 -20.02 -5.56
CA VAL A 300 4.50 -20.63 -4.22
C VAL A 300 5.21 -19.70 -3.23
N LYS A 301 6.08 -18.80 -3.70
CA LYS A 301 6.70 -17.75 -2.89
C LYS A 301 5.66 -16.89 -2.15
N HIS A 302 4.48 -16.69 -2.76
CA HIS A 302 3.38 -15.85 -2.24
C HIS A 302 2.20 -16.67 -1.67
N ALA A 303 2.28 -18.01 -1.66
CA ALA A 303 1.28 -18.87 -1.04
C ALA A 303 1.56 -19.01 0.47
N LYS A 304 0.51 -18.89 1.29
CA LYS A 304 0.58 -18.96 2.76
C LYS A 304 -0.03 -20.27 3.27
#